data_2d251f80fce62a94b7273125e2816c09
#
_entry.id   2d251f80fce62a94b7273125e2816c09
#
_cell.length_a   1.000
_cell.length_b   1.000
_cell.length_c   1.000
_cell.angle_alpha   90.00
_cell.angle_beta   90.00
_cell.angle_gamma   90.00
#
_symmetry.space_group_name_H-M   'P 1'
#
loop_
_entity.id
_entity.type
_entity.pdbx_description
1 polymer ?
#
loop_
_entity_poly.entity_id
_entity_poly.type
_entity_poly.pdbx_seq_one_letter_code
_entity_poly.pdbx_strand_id
1 'polypeptide(L)'
;KNLLTQRRKLQGIYRDNLMTGNVTADSTEETVEEQGPEMSPNDRKFMDKLVELMEKNMDNGELVVDDLVQELAVSRSVFFKKLKTLTGLAPIEFIKEMRIKRAVQFIETGEYSMTQISYMVGINDPRYFSKCFKQKMGMTPTEYRDKGGKR
;
A
#
# COMPACT_ATOMS: atom_id res chain seq x y z
N LYS A 1 -9.18 -14.16 16.05
CA LYS A 1 -9.32 -13.81 17.17
C LYS A 1 -10.56 -13.11 17.48
N ASN A 2 -10.80 -11.93 17.30
CA ASN A 2 -12.03 -11.37 17.66
C ASN A 2 -12.49 -10.56 16.49
N LEU A 3 -13.60 -9.96 16.58
CA LEU A 3 -14.14 -9.18 15.52
C LEU A 3 -13.27 -8.10 15.02
N LEU A 4 -12.68 -7.41 15.89
CA LEU A 4 -11.81 -6.34 15.53
C LEU A 4 -10.65 -6.88 14.72
N THR A 5 -10.13 -7.98 15.14
CA THR A 5 -9.03 -8.56 14.45
C THR A 5 -9.44 -9.01 13.07
N GLN A 6 -10.63 -9.51 12.94
CA GLN A 6 -11.09 -9.92 11.65
C GLN A 6 -11.24 -8.76 10.72
N ARG A 7 -11.72 -7.64 11.20
CA ARG A 7 -11.84 -6.51 10.39
C ARG A 7 -10.51 -6.06 9.91
N ARG A 8 -9.55 -6.00 10.79
CA ARG A 8 -8.24 -5.61 10.42
C ARG A 8 -7.68 -6.58 9.44
N LYS A 9 -7.94 -7.84 9.61
CA LYS A 9 -7.42 -8.81 8.72
C LYS A 9 -7.98 -8.62 7.34
N LEU A 10 -9.25 -8.30 7.23
CA LEU A 10 -9.83 -8.09 5.94
C LEU A 10 -9.19 -6.92 5.23
N GLN A 11 -8.97 -5.85 5.91
CA GLN A 11 -8.34 -4.71 5.32
C GLN A 11 -6.91 -5.03 4.92
N GLY A 12 -6.23 -5.79 5.74
CA GLY A 12 -4.88 -6.16 5.45
C GLY A 12 -4.78 -7.02 4.21
N ILE A 13 -5.69 -7.95 4.06
CA ILE A 13 -5.68 -8.81 2.91
C ILE A 13 -5.91 -7.99 1.66
N TYR A 14 -6.80 -7.04 1.72
CA TYR A 14 -7.06 -6.23 0.55
C TYR A 14 -5.81 -5.44 0.17
N ARG A 15 -5.13 -4.86 1.14
CA ARG A 15 -3.93 -4.13 0.86
C ARG A 15 -2.86 -5.04 0.28
N ASP A 16 -2.76 -6.25 0.78
CA ASP A 16 -1.77 -7.16 0.27
C ASP A 16 -2.09 -7.51 -1.18
N ASN A 17 -3.34 -7.71 -1.48
CA ASN A 17 -3.71 -8.00 -2.85
C ASN A 17 -3.35 -6.85 -3.76
N LEU A 18 -3.50 -5.64 -3.29
CA LEU A 18 -3.14 -4.50 -4.09
C LEU A 18 -1.65 -4.53 -4.40
N MET A 19 -0.87 -4.90 -3.42
CA MET A 19 0.56 -4.91 -3.65
C MET A 19 1.03 -6.07 -4.51
N THR A 20 0.49 -7.23 -4.30
CA THR A 20 0.93 -8.37 -5.06
C THR A 20 0.13 -8.48 -6.33
N GLY A 21 -0.97 -7.86 -6.32
CA GLY A 21 -1.76 -7.94 -7.48
C GLY A 21 -2.42 -9.21 -7.75
N ASN A 22 -2.52 -10.09 -6.94
CA ASN A 22 -3.07 -11.23 -7.26
C ASN A 22 -4.06 -11.79 -6.64
N VAL A 23 -4.26 -12.20 -6.43
CA VAL A 23 -5.03 -12.70 -5.91
C VAL A 23 -5.77 -13.62 -5.92
N THR A 24 -5.74 -14.05 -6.37
CA THR A 24 -6.39 -14.79 -6.11
C THR A 24 -7.73 -14.74 -6.12
N ALA A 25 -8.14 -14.22 -6.87
CA ALA A 25 -9.46 -14.07 -6.98
C ALA A 25 -10.23 -15.24 -6.60
N ASP A 26 -9.82 -16.32 -7.01
CA ASP A 26 -10.51 -17.43 -6.70
C ASP A 26 -10.74 -17.68 -5.29
N SER A 27 -9.82 -17.85 -4.59
CA SER A 27 -10.03 -18.18 -3.24
C SER A 27 -10.81 -17.07 -2.66
N THR A 28 -10.70 -15.98 -3.26
CA THR A 28 -11.34 -14.88 -2.72
C THR A 28 -12.80 -14.92 -2.82
N GLU A 29 -13.32 -15.40 -3.84
CA GLU A 29 -14.65 -15.37 -3.96
C GLU A 29 -15.36 -16.02 -2.88
N GLU A 30 -15.06 -17.14 -2.53
CA GLU A 30 -15.76 -17.71 -1.52
C GLU A 30 -15.59 -16.98 -0.28
N THR A 31 -14.46 -16.50 -0.03
CA THR A 31 -14.21 -15.83 1.18
C THR A 31 -15.10 -14.63 1.25
N VAL A 32 -15.20 -13.97 0.19
CA VAL A 32 -15.96 -12.79 0.16
C VAL A 32 -17.40 -13.05 0.48
N GLU A 33 -17.95 -14.00 -0.06
CA GLU A 33 -19.22 -14.24 0.25
C GLU A 33 -19.43 -14.49 1.65
N GLU A 34 -18.67 -15.23 2.26
CA GLU A 34 -18.81 -15.48 3.59
C GLU A 34 -18.64 -14.29 4.41
N GLN A 35 -17.71 -13.50 4.12
CA GLN A 35 -17.43 -12.37 4.89
C GLN A 35 -18.49 -11.36 4.72
N GLY A 36 -19.14 -11.37 3.73
CA GLY A 36 -20.14 -10.43 3.57
C GLY A 36 -19.83 -9.10 3.08
N PRO A 37 -19.16 -8.37 3.74
CA PRO A 37 -19.00 -7.02 3.41
C PRO A 37 -18.21 -6.87 2.30
N GLU A 38 -18.45 -6.77 1.34
CA GLU A 38 -17.66 -6.62 0.42
C GLU A 38 -17.59 -5.42 -0.25
N MET A 39 -16.77 -5.16 -1.09
CA MET A 39 -16.63 -3.99 -1.80
C MET A 39 -17.63 -3.95 -2.89
N SER A 40 -18.28 -2.85 -3.05
CA SER A 40 -19.21 -2.69 -4.13
C SER A 40 -18.38 -2.56 -5.41
N PRO A 41 -18.99 -2.74 -6.56
CA PRO A 41 -18.28 -2.59 -7.82
C PRO A 41 -17.66 -1.20 -7.97
N ASN A 42 -18.33 -0.17 -7.48
CA ASN A 42 -17.79 1.17 -7.57
C ASN A 42 -16.58 1.32 -6.68
N ASP A 43 -16.60 0.72 -5.50
CA ASP A 43 -15.46 0.81 -4.61
C ASP A 43 -14.29 0.03 -5.18
N ARG A 44 -14.57 -1.05 -5.86
CA ARG A 44 -13.51 -1.83 -6.45
C ARG A 44 -12.85 -1.03 -7.58
N LYS A 45 -13.65 -0.34 -8.38
CA LYS A 45 -13.09 0.48 -9.43
C LYS A 45 -12.29 1.61 -8.85
N PHE A 46 -12.77 2.19 -7.75
CA PHE A 46 -12.07 3.27 -7.09
C PHE A 46 -10.68 2.79 -6.65
N MET A 47 -10.63 1.63 -6.00
CA MET A 47 -9.36 1.13 -5.51
C MET A 47 -8.44 0.71 -6.64
N ASP A 48 -8.99 0.09 -7.68
CA ASP A 48 -8.16 -0.33 -8.80
C ASP A 48 -7.52 0.88 -9.46
N LYS A 49 -8.28 1.95 -9.64
CA LYS A 49 -7.74 3.12 -10.25
C LYS A 49 -6.72 3.78 -9.34
N LEU A 50 -6.96 3.78 -8.04
CA LEU A 50 -6.04 4.36 -7.09
C LEU A 50 -4.71 3.61 -7.12
N VAL A 51 -4.77 2.30 -7.16
CA VAL A 51 -3.55 1.51 -7.18
C VAL A 51 -2.80 1.77 -8.49
N GLU A 52 -3.53 1.88 -9.59
CA GLU A 52 -2.90 2.16 -10.86
C GLU A 52 -2.19 3.50 -10.82
N LEU A 53 -2.82 4.51 -10.20
CA LEU A 53 -2.21 5.82 -10.10
C LEU A 53 -0.97 5.77 -9.22
N MET A 54 -1.02 4.99 -8.15
CA MET A 54 0.14 4.86 -7.29
C MET A 54 1.29 4.18 -8.04
N GLU A 55 0.99 3.17 -8.83
CA GLU A 55 2.04 2.48 -9.57
C GLU A 55 2.68 3.43 -10.58
N LYS A 56 1.88 4.22 -11.24
CA LYS A 56 2.41 5.16 -12.19
C LYS A 56 3.24 6.24 -11.53
N ASN A 57 2.94 6.59 -10.31
CA ASN A 57 3.64 7.64 -9.61
C ASN A 57 4.54 7.15 -8.50
N MET A 58 4.89 5.88 -8.54
CA MET A 58 5.66 5.32 -7.43
C MET A 58 6.98 6.06 -7.21
N ASP A 59 7.65 6.48 -8.26
CA ASP A 59 8.90 7.17 -8.09
C ASP A 59 8.74 8.69 -8.11
N ASN A 60 7.52 9.18 -8.09
CA ASN A 60 7.30 10.61 -8.12
C ASN A 60 7.24 11.17 -6.70
N GLY A 61 8.32 11.74 -6.25
CA GLY A 61 8.38 12.28 -4.89
C GLY A 61 7.57 13.54 -4.69
N GLU A 62 7.02 14.09 -5.80
CA GLU A 62 6.22 15.29 -5.68
C GLU A 62 4.72 14.99 -5.63
N LEU A 63 4.36 13.73 -5.64
CA LEU A 63 2.95 13.37 -5.65
C LEU A 63 2.30 13.81 -4.35
N VAL A 64 1.17 14.48 -4.45
CA VAL A 64 0.43 14.87 -3.26
C VAL A 64 -0.97 14.29 -3.35
N VAL A 65 -1.65 14.28 -2.23
CA VAL A 65 -2.99 13.68 -2.15
C VAL A 65 -3.94 14.31 -3.16
N ASP A 66 -3.85 15.62 -3.37
CA ASP A 66 -4.74 16.27 -4.30
C ASP A 66 -4.59 15.76 -5.73
N ASP A 67 -3.40 15.31 -6.08
CA ASP A 67 -3.21 14.77 -7.41
C ASP A 67 -4.07 13.52 -7.58
N LEU A 68 -4.16 12.71 -6.54
CA LEU A 68 -4.95 11.51 -6.61
C LEU A 68 -6.44 11.85 -6.63
N VAL A 69 -6.82 12.82 -5.83
CA VAL A 69 -8.20 13.23 -5.77
C VAL A 69 -8.68 13.70 -7.14
N GLN A 70 -7.86 14.49 -7.80
CA GLN A 70 -8.20 14.99 -9.10
C GLN A 70 -8.31 13.89 -10.14
N GLU A 71 -7.36 12.99 -10.14
CA GLU A 71 -7.37 11.92 -11.12
C GLU A 71 -8.55 10.97 -10.89
N LEU A 72 -8.97 10.81 -9.66
CA LEU A 72 -10.07 9.91 -9.37
C LEU A 72 -11.41 10.60 -9.57
N ALA A 73 -11.39 11.90 -9.79
CA ALA A 73 -12.59 12.66 -10.03
C ALA A 73 -13.64 12.52 -8.94
N VAL A 74 -13.19 12.54 -7.71
CA VAL A 74 -14.12 12.51 -6.57
C VAL A 74 -13.80 13.70 -5.69
N SER A 75 -14.67 14.01 -4.76
CA SER A 75 -14.40 15.11 -3.87
C SER A 75 -13.38 14.64 -2.85
N ARG A 76 -12.70 15.59 -2.24
CA ARG A 76 -11.71 15.27 -1.25
C ARG A 76 -12.31 14.51 -0.09
N SER A 77 -13.50 14.92 0.38
CA SER A 77 -14.09 14.24 1.50
C SER A 77 -14.51 12.81 1.15
N VAL A 78 -14.96 12.59 -0.07
CA VAL A 78 -15.34 11.24 -0.48
C VAL A 78 -14.09 10.38 -0.55
N PHE A 79 -12.99 10.95 -1.06
CA PHE A 79 -11.74 10.21 -1.15
C PHE A 79 -11.28 9.77 0.24
N PHE A 80 -11.24 10.70 1.18
CA PHE A 80 -10.78 10.38 2.51
C PHE A 80 -11.67 9.32 3.17
N LYS A 81 -12.97 9.47 3.03
CA LYS A 81 -13.87 8.55 3.63
C LYS A 81 -13.78 7.17 3.02
N LYS A 82 -13.77 7.05 1.72
CA LYS A 82 -13.67 5.77 1.08
C LYS A 82 -12.37 5.08 1.42
N LEU A 83 -11.29 5.82 1.38
CA LEU A 83 -10.00 5.21 1.63
C LEU A 83 -9.93 4.69 3.05
N LYS A 84 -10.44 5.47 4.00
CA LYS A 84 -10.39 5.05 5.38
C LYS A 84 -11.26 3.81 5.58
N THR A 85 -12.43 3.80 4.97
CA THR A 85 -13.32 2.66 5.10
C THR A 85 -12.75 1.41 4.47
N LEU A 86 -12.14 1.54 3.30
CA LEU A 86 -11.66 0.38 2.58
C LEU A 86 -10.29 -0.13 3.05
N THR A 87 -9.45 0.75 3.53
CA THR A 87 -8.09 0.33 3.91
C THR A 87 -7.75 0.57 5.37
N GLY A 88 -8.54 1.37 6.06
CA GLY A 88 -8.22 1.71 7.43
C GLY A 88 -7.17 2.80 7.55
N LEU A 89 -6.73 3.37 6.43
CA LEU A 89 -5.65 4.33 6.45
C LEU A 89 -6.06 5.69 5.95
N ALA A 90 -5.42 6.72 6.45
CA ALA A 90 -5.59 8.06 5.93
C ALA A 90 -4.76 8.11 4.64
N PRO A 91 -5.04 9.04 3.74
CA PRO A 91 -4.35 9.08 2.46
C PRO A 91 -2.83 9.15 2.52
N ILE A 92 -2.30 9.96 3.41
CA ILE A 92 -0.86 10.06 3.51
C ILE A 92 -0.26 8.77 4.00
N GLU A 93 -0.95 8.09 4.92
CA GLU A 93 -0.46 6.82 5.40
C GLU A 93 -0.56 5.76 4.32
N PHE A 94 -1.61 5.83 3.50
CA PHE A 94 -1.78 4.88 2.42
C PHE A 94 -0.63 5.01 1.43
N ILE A 95 -0.30 6.24 1.03
CA ILE A 95 0.79 6.46 0.10
C ILE A 95 2.09 5.93 0.67
N LYS A 96 2.33 6.23 1.93
CA LYS A 96 3.54 5.80 2.58
C LYS A 96 3.63 4.29 2.63
N GLU A 97 2.55 3.66 2.99
CA GLU A 97 2.54 2.20 3.09
C GLU A 97 2.77 1.56 1.73
N MET A 98 2.18 2.08 0.68
CA MET A 98 2.39 1.54 -0.65
C MET A 98 3.86 1.66 -1.05
N ARG A 99 4.47 2.81 -0.74
CA ARG A 99 5.87 3.02 -1.09
C ARG A 99 6.78 2.08 -0.31
N ILE A 100 6.51 1.89 0.97
CA ILE A 100 7.34 1.01 1.78
C ILE A 100 7.19 -0.44 1.32
N LYS A 101 6.00 -0.86 0.96
CA LYS A 101 5.82 -2.22 0.50
C LYS A 101 6.53 -2.44 -0.82
N ARG A 102 6.55 -1.44 -1.69
CA ARG A 102 7.28 -1.58 -2.92
C ARG A 102 8.79 -1.63 -2.62
N ALA A 103 9.23 -0.87 -1.61
CA ALA A 103 10.63 -0.89 -1.23
C ALA A 103 11.03 -2.28 -0.76
N VAL A 104 10.16 -2.96 -0.04
CA VAL A 104 10.48 -4.30 0.43
C VAL A 104 10.73 -5.21 -0.77
N GLN A 105 9.93 -5.08 -1.82
CA GLN A 105 10.11 -5.90 -3.00
C GLN A 105 11.47 -5.63 -3.64
N PHE A 106 11.88 -4.36 -3.70
CA PHE A 106 13.17 -4.05 -4.28
C PHE A 106 14.32 -4.55 -3.40
N ILE A 107 14.17 -4.48 -2.10
CA ILE A 107 15.22 -4.96 -1.20
C ILE A 107 15.39 -6.45 -1.38
N GLU A 108 14.30 -7.15 -1.59
CA GLU A 108 14.38 -8.60 -1.74
C GLU A 108 15.06 -9.03 -3.02
N THR A 109 15.14 -8.17 -4.01
CA THR A 109 15.83 -8.55 -5.23
C THR A 109 17.33 -8.49 -5.01
N GLY A 110 17.77 -7.71 -4.07
CA GLY A 110 19.20 -7.59 -3.78
C GLY A 110 19.97 -6.81 -4.83
N GLU A 111 19.28 -6.16 -5.75
CA GLU A 111 19.96 -5.46 -6.82
C GLU A 111 20.19 -3.99 -6.66
N TYR A 112 19.63 -3.37 -5.66
CA TYR A 112 19.70 -1.94 -5.52
C TYR A 112 20.22 -1.51 -4.16
N SER A 113 20.85 -0.36 -4.10
CA SER A 113 21.30 0.15 -2.80
C SER A 113 20.08 0.76 -2.11
N MET A 114 20.19 0.98 -0.83
CA MET A 114 19.09 1.56 -0.09
C MET A 114 18.80 2.97 -0.58
N THR A 115 19.81 3.71 -0.97
CA THR A 115 19.61 5.05 -1.49
C THR A 115 18.85 4.98 -2.81
N GLN A 116 19.19 4.04 -3.66
CA GLN A 116 18.49 3.91 -4.91
C GLN A 116 17.03 3.56 -4.66
N ILE A 117 16.78 2.64 -3.73
CA ILE A 117 15.43 2.22 -3.44
C ILE A 117 14.60 3.40 -2.93
N SER A 118 15.21 4.22 -2.09
CA SER A 118 14.52 5.38 -1.56
C SER A 118 13.98 6.23 -2.71
N TYR A 119 14.80 6.54 -3.68
CA TYR A 119 14.37 7.34 -4.80
C TYR A 119 13.39 6.59 -5.70
N MET A 120 13.58 5.31 -5.87
CA MET A 120 12.71 4.53 -6.71
C MET A 120 11.29 4.44 -6.19
N VAL A 121 11.12 4.59 -4.89
CA VAL A 121 9.78 4.58 -4.33
C VAL A 121 9.30 5.99 -3.98
N GLY A 122 9.97 7.00 -4.53
CA GLY A 122 9.47 8.36 -4.38
C GLY A 122 9.76 9.05 -3.07
N ILE A 123 10.65 8.50 -2.27
CA ILE A 123 11.01 9.15 -1.03
C ILE A 123 12.40 9.72 -1.26
N ASN A 124 12.47 10.98 -1.57
CA ASN A 124 13.71 11.59 -1.98
C ASN A 124 14.70 11.92 -0.88
N ASP A 125 14.51 11.41 0.28
CA ASP A 125 15.43 11.61 1.37
C ASP A 125 15.69 10.23 1.99
N PRO A 126 16.85 9.63 1.74
CA PRO A 126 17.12 8.29 2.25
C PRO A 126 17.01 8.14 3.77
N ARG A 127 17.28 9.24 4.49
CA ARG A 127 17.16 9.16 5.93
C ARG A 127 15.71 9.10 6.33
N TYR A 128 14.87 9.85 5.68
CA TYR A 128 13.45 9.83 5.96
C TYR A 128 12.88 8.47 5.54
N PHE A 129 13.38 7.92 4.44
CA PHE A 129 12.96 6.61 3.97
C PHE A 129 13.25 5.57 5.05
N SER A 130 14.45 5.61 5.62
CA SER A 130 14.83 4.66 6.63
C SER A 130 13.93 4.77 7.84
N LYS A 131 13.59 5.99 8.22
CA LYS A 131 12.73 6.22 9.35
C LYS A 131 11.33 5.68 9.08
N CYS A 132 10.76 5.94 7.93
CA CYS A 132 9.46 5.44 7.58
C CYS A 132 9.45 3.92 7.52
N PHE A 133 10.51 3.36 6.96
CA PHE A 133 10.61 1.92 6.84
C PHE A 133 10.62 1.29 8.22
N LYS A 134 11.41 1.86 9.12
CA LYS A 134 11.50 1.31 10.45
C LYS A 134 10.16 1.40 11.17
N GLN A 135 9.43 2.49 10.97
CA GLN A 135 8.14 2.64 11.61
C GLN A 135 7.16 1.58 11.11
N LYS A 136 7.23 1.22 9.85
CA LYS A 136 6.31 0.25 9.32
C LYS A 136 6.76 -1.17 9.51
N MET A 137 8.03 -1.42 9.35
CA MET A 137 8.53 -2.80 9.35
C MET A 137 9.18 -3.23 10.65
N GLY A 138 9.40 -2.31 11.55
CA GLY A 138 10.01 -2.65 12.83
C GLY A 138 11.54 -2.69 12.80
N MET A 139 12.14 -2.46 11.66
CA MET A 139 13.59 -2.46 11.56
C MET A 139 13.98 -1.63 10.37
N THR A 140 15.22 -1.22 10.28
CA THR A 140 15.67 -0.38 9.19
C THR A 140 15.77 -1.21 7.91
N PRO A 141 15.83 -0.57 6.76
CA PRO A 141 15.95 -1.31 5.51
C PRO A 141 17.17 -2.20 5.48
N THR A 142 18.28 -1.70 6.00
CA THR A 142 19.51 -2.48 6.01
C THR A 142 19.36 -3.69 6.92
N GLU A 143 18.73 -3.50 8.08
CA GLU A 143 18.53 -4.61 8.98
C GLU A 143 17.61 -5.64 8.35
N TYR A 144 16.60 -5.17 7.63
CA TYR A 144 15.66 -6.09 7.00
C TYR A 144 16.39 -6.92 5.95
N ARG A 145 17.21 -6.28 5.15
CA ARG A 145 17.96 -7.01 4.15
C ARG A 145 18.89 -8.03 4.79
N ASP A 146 19.61 -7.60 5.81
CA ASP A 146 20.58 -8.49 6.43
C ASP A 146 19.93 -9.64 7.16
N LYS A 147 18.75 -9.44 7.67
CA LYS A 147 18.13 -10.49 8.35
C LYS A 147 17.45 -11.45 7.50
N GLY A 148 16.96 -11.19 6.50
CA GLY A 148 16.36 -12.18 5.80
C GLY A 148 15.69 -11.78 4.61
N GLY A 149 15.68 -10.53 4.46
CA GLY A 149 15.03 -10.04 3.33
C GLY A 149 15.53 -10.65 2.12
N LYS A 150 16.71 -11.21 2.20
CA LYS A 150 17.22 -11.68 1.06
C LYS A 150 17.03 -13.10 0.99
N ARG A 151 16.39 -13.73 1.74
CA ARG A 151 16.35 -15.02 1.66
C ARG A 151 15.77 -15.45 0.58
#